data_9740dd622d5a1a1cb512c9d72d27dd3b
#
_entry.id   9740dd622d5a1a1cb512c9d72d27dd3b
#
_cell.length_a   1.000
_cell.length_b   1.000
_cell.length_c   1.000
_cell.angle_alpha   90.00
_cell.angle_beta   90.00
_cell.angle_gamma   90.00
#
_symmetry.space_group_name_H-M   'P 1'
#
loop_
_entity.id
_entity.type
_entity.pdbx_description
1 polymer ?
#
loop_
_entity_poly.entity_id
_entity_poly.type
_entity_poly.pdbx_seq_one_letter_code
_entity_poly.pdbx_strand_id
1 'polypeptide(L)'
;IVRLWSRSGSDAMDLLLRRGNEAMQAEDYPLAIEHFSALIDHAPDFAEGWNARATTYFLMDEYSLAIADVEHVLALNPRHFGALSGLAMILEESGKPERALEVYKAALAIHPHLQGATEAVERLELEAEGQEL
;
A
#
# COMPACT_ATOMS: atom_id res chain seq x y z
N ILE A 1 6.20 -15.32 27.47
CA ILE A 1 5.46 -14.06 27.72
C ILE A 1 6.25 -12.87 27.19
N VAL A 2 7.51 -12.79 27.53
CA VAL A 2 8.36 -11.69 27.06
C VAL A 2 8.40 -11.60 25.54
N ARG A 3 8.39 -12.71 24.87
CA ARG A 3 8.45 -12.76 23.40
C ARG A 3 7.26 -12.08 22.73
N LEU A 4 6.15 -11.94 23.42
CA LEU A 4 4.97 -11.26 22.86
C LEU A 4 5.24 -9.80 22.52
N TRP A 5 6.21 -9.21 23.22
CA TRP A 5 6.56 -7.81 23.04
C TRP A 5 7.44 -7.56 21.83
N SER A 6 8.05 -8.61 21.27
CA SER A 6 9.01 -8.45 20.17
C SER A 6 8.36 -8.48 18.78
N ARG A 7 7.04 -8.58 18.73
CA ARG A 7 6.30 -8.64 17.46
C ARG A 7 5.34 -7.47 17.36
N SER A 8 4.22 -7.67 16.66
CA SER A 8 3.18 -6.65 16.46
C SER A 8 2.42 -6.29 17.73
N GLY A 9 2.73 -6.94 18.85
CA GLY A 9 2.10 -6.69 20.15
C GLY A 9 1.10 -7.76 20.56
N SER A 10 0.76 -8.69 19.69
CA SER A 10 -0.16 -9.77 20.06
C SER A 10 0.01 -10.96 19.12
N ASP A 11 -0.17 -12.16 19.67
CA ASP A 11 -0.15 -13.40 18.89
C ASP A 11 -1.32 -13.45 17.92
N ALA A 12 -2.47 -12.87 18.30
CA ALA A 12 -3.63 -12.81 17.44
C ALA A 12 -3.36 -11.97 16.20
N MET A 13 -2.71 -10.82 16.36
CA MET A 13 -2.33 -9.96 15.23
C MET A 13 -1.38 -10.68 14.30
N ASP A 14 -0.35 -11.32 14.86
CA ASP A 14 0.64 -12.06 14.07
C ASP A 14 -0.01 -13.20 13.29
N LEU A 15 -0.94 -13.91 13.92
CA LEU A 15 -1.65 -15.01 13.29
C LEU A 15 -2.52 -14.53 12.12
N LEU A 16 -3.27 -13.44 12.33
CA LEU A 16 -4.15 -12.91 11.29
C LEU A 16 -3.33 -12.39 10.10
N LEU A 17 -2.22 -11.71 10.37
CA LEU A 17 -1.35 -11.23 9.32
C LEU A 17 -0.76 -12.39 8.52
N ARG A 18 -0.29 -13.42 9.20
CA ARG A 18 0.29 -14.59 8.54
C ARG A 18 -0.76 -15.32 7.69
N ARG A 19 -1.95 -15.52 8.22
CA ARG A 19 -3.03 -16.19 7.48
C ARG A 19 -3.47 -15.39 6.25
N GLY A 20 -3.54 -14.08 6.40
CA GLY A 20 -3.84 -13.21 5.26
C GLY A 20 -2.77 -13.31 4.18
N ASN A 21 -1.50 -13.29 4.57
CA ASN A 21 -0.40 -13.40 3.62
C ASN A 21 -0.37 -14.76 2.93
N GLU A 22 -0.68 -15.82 3.65
CA GLU A 22 -0.77 -17.16 3.06
C GLU A 22 -1.90 -17.23 2.03
N ALA A 23 -3.04 -16.62 2.34
CA ALA A 23 -4.15 -16.56 1.41
C ALA A 23 -3.80 -15.78 0.16
N MET A 24 -3.08 -14.66 0.31
CA MET A 24 -2.60 -13.87 -0.83
C MET A 24 -1.69 -14.69 -1.74
N GLN A 25 -0.76 -15.42 -1.15
CA GLN A 25 0.16 -16.24 -1.91
C GLN A 25 -0.55 -17.37 -2.65
N ALA A 26 -1.64 -17.86 -2.09
CA ALA A 26 -2.49 -18.86 -2.73
C ALA A 26 -3.47 -18.23 -3.72
N GLU A 27 -3.42 -16.92 -3.91
CA GLU A 27 -4.32 -16.14 -4.75
C GLU A 27 -5.78 -16.26 -4.34
N ASP A 28 -6.01 -16.59 -3.07
CA ASP A 28 -7.36 -16.56 -2.49
C ASP A 28 -7.58 -15.18 -1.88
N TYR A 29 -7.81 -14.19 -2.73
CA TYR A 29 -7.92 -12.80 -2.31
C TYR A 29 -9.12 -12.54 -1.40
N PRO A 30 -10.31 -13.10 -1.64
CA PRO A 30 -11.41 -12.92 -0.70
C PRO A 30 -11.09 -13.39 0.71
N LEU A 31 -10.39 -14.52 0.85
CA LEU A 31 -9.97 -15.01 2.15
C LEU A 31 -8.93 -14.10 2.78
N ALA A 32 -7.98 -13.60 1.98
CA ALA A 32 -6.98 -12.64 2.47
C ALA A 32 -7.67 -11.39 3.02
N ILE A 33 -8.67 -10.85 2.31
CA ILE A 33 -9.43 -9.70 2.76
C ILE A 33 -10.12 -9.98 4.10
N GLU A 34 -10.70 -11.17 4.29
CA GLU A 34 -11.30 -11.55 5.56
C GLU A 34 -10.30 -11.46 6.71
N HIS A 35 -9.12 -12.05 6.52
CA HIS A 35 -8.12 -12.08 7.58
C HIS A 35 -7.54 -10.69 7.86
N PHE A 36 -7.26 -9.90 6.82
CA PHE A 36 -6.74 -8.56 7.01
C PHE A 36 -7.79 -7.63 7.61
N SER A 37 -9.06 -7.79 7.25
CA SER A 37 -10.15 -7.00 7.84
C SER A 37 -10.31 -7.31 9.33
N ALA A 38 -10.20 -8.58 9.71
CA ALA A 38 -10.22 -8.98 11.12
C ALA A 38 -9.03 -8.38 11.87
N LEU A 39 -7.86 -8.34 11.23
CA LEU A 39 -6.67 -7.72 11.82
C LEU A 39 -6.90 -6.22 12.05
N ILE A 40 -7.46 -5.53 11.08
CA ILE A 40 -7.77 -4.10 11.20
C ILE A 40 -8.78 -3.86 12.32
N ASP A 41 -9.81 -4.69 12.43
CA ASP A 41 -10.81 -4.56 13.49
C ASP A 41 -10.18 -4.76 14.87
N HIS A 42 -9.24 -5.68 14.96
CA HIS A 42 -8.55 -5.99 16.21
C HIS A 42 -7.53 -4.92 16.58
N ALA A 43 -6.84 -4.37 15.60
CA ALA A 43 -5.75 -3.41 15.81
C ALA A 43 -5.78 -2.32 14.75
N PRO A 44 -6.71 -1.35 14.84
CA PRO A 44 -6.86 -0.31 13.80
C PRO A 44 -5.67 0.64 13.67
N ASP A 45 -4.79 0.69 14.66
CA ASP A 45 -3.59 1.52 14.61
C ASP A 45 -2.37 0.79 14.03
N PHE A 46 -2.52 -0.48 13.69
CA PHE A 46 -1.44 -1.26 13.11
C PHE A 46 -1.45 -1.06 11.60
N ALA A 47 -0.55 -0.20 11.11
CA ALA A 47 -0.53 0.21 9.70
C ALA A 47 -0.37 -0.97 8.74
N GLU A 48 0.35 -2.03 9.12
CA GLU A 48 0.58 -3.18 8.25
C GLU A 48 -0.71 -3.87 7.84
N GLY A 49 -1.72 -3.90 8.72
CA GLY A 49 -3.02 -4.48 8.38
C GLY A 49 -3.69 -3.76 7.22
N TRP A 50 -3.68 -2.43 7.27
CA TRP A 50 -4.22 -1.59 6.20
C TRP A 50 -3.41 -1.74 4.92
N ASN A 51 -2.09 -1.75 5.03
CA ASN A 51 -1.22 -1.85 3.87
C ASN A 51 -1.38 -3.21 3.16
N ALA A 52 -1.47 -4.28 3.93
CA ALA A 52 -1.66 -5.62 3.37
C ALA A 52 -3.01 -5.73 2.66
N ARG A 53 -4.07 -5.16 3.24
CA ARG A 53 -5.38 -5.17 2.60
C ARG A 53 -5.38 -4.33 1.33
N ALA A 54 -4.71 -3.17 1.35
CA ALA A 54 -4.59 -2.33 0.16
C ALA A 54 -3.93 -3.09 -0.99
N THR A 55 -2.84 -3.81 -0.70
CA THR A 55 -2.16 -4.62 -1.72
C THR A 55 -3.09 -5.68 -2.30
N THR A 56 -3.87 -6.31 -1.43
CA THR A 56 -4.83 -7.33 -1.88
C THR A 56 -5.90 -6.72 -2.78
N TYR A 57 -6.46 -5.58 -2.39
CA TYR A 57 -7.43 -4.87 -3.22
C TYR A 57 -6.84 -4.47 -4.58
N PHE A 58 -5.59 -4.03 -4.59
CA PHE A 58 -4.91 -3.68 -5.84
C PHE A 58 -4.85 -4.89 -6.78
N LEU A 59 -4.50 -6.07 -6.25
CA LEU A 59 -4.43 -7.30 -7.03
C LEU A 59 -5.80 -7.75 -7.54
N MET A 60 -6.86 -7.31 -6.88
CA MET A 60 -8.24 -7.57 -7.30
C MET A 60 -8.79 -6.50 -8.24
N ASP A 61 -7.98 -5.53 -8.62
CA ASP A 61 -8.37 -4.36 -9.41
C ASP A 61 -9.43 -3.49 -8.72
N GLU A 62 -9.51 -3.58 -7.41
CA GLU A 62 -10.38 -2.76 -6.59
C GLU A 62 -9.64 -1.49 -6.15
N TYR A 63 -9.37 -0.61 -7.13
CA TYR A 63 -8.47 0.54 -6.92
C TYR A 63 -8.99 1.54 -5.91
N SER A 64 -10.28 1.83 -5.91
CA SER A 64 -10.85 2.79 -4.95
C SER A 64 -10.68 2.31 -3.51
N LEU A 65 -10.92 1.02 -3.27
CA LEU A 65 -10.75 0.44 -1.94
C LEU A 65 -9.28 0.41 -1.54
N ALA A 66 -8.40 0.10 -2.49
CA ALA A 66 -6.97 0.11 -2.24
C ALA A 66 -6.48 1.52 -1.85
N ILE A 67 -6.94 2.54 -2.55
CA ILE A 67 -6.57 3.93 -2.25
C ILE A 67 -7.04 4.30 -0.83
N ALA A 68 -8.26 3.95 -0.47
CA ALA A 68 -8.78 4.26 0.86
C ALA A 68 -7.92 3.64 1.97
N ASP A 69 -7.49 2.40 1.78
CA ASP A 69 -6.64 1.72 2.78
C ASP A 69 -5.24 2.35 2.84
N VAL A 70 -4.67 2.72 1.68
CA VAL A 70 -3.37 3.41 1.66
C VAL A 70 -3.46 4.75 2.37
N GLU A 71 -4.56 5.47 2.19
CA GLU A 71 -4.77 6.74 2.89
C GLU A 71 -4.76 6.54 4.41
N HIS A 72 -5.30 5.43 4.90
CA HIS A 72 -5.22 5.10 6.33
C HIS A 72 -3.76 4.85 6.76
N VAL A 73 -2.98 4.14 5.95
CA VAL A 73 -1.56 3.93 6.25
C VAL A 73 -0.85 5.26 6.38
N LEU A 74 -1.10 6.18 5.45
CA LEU A 74 -0.47 7.49 5.44
C LEU A 74 -0.95 8.39 6.57
N ALA A 75 -2.19 8.21 7.03
CA ALA A 75 -2.68 8.92 8.22
C ALA A 75 -1.95 8.46 9.47
N LEU A 76 -1.63 7.16 9.55
CA LEU A 76 -0.88 6.60 10.69
C LEU A 76 0.61 6.91 10.59
N ASN A 77 1.14 6.92 9.37
CA ASN A 77 2.56 7.19 9.13
C ASN A 77 2.73 7.96 7.82
N PRO A 78 2.73 9.31 7.87
CA PRO A 78 2.81 10.14 6.66
C PRO A 78 4.09 9.97 5.85
N ARG A 79 5.13 9.41 6.44
CA ARG A 79 6.41 9.22 5.78
C ARG A 79 6.63 7.78 5.31
N HIS A 80 5.59 6.99 5.26
CA HIS A 80 5.67 5.59 4.82
C HIS A 80 5.88 5.56 3.30
N PHE A 81 7.14 5.50 2.86
CA PHE A 81 7.45 5.61 1.44
C PHE A 81 6.90 4.43 0.63
N GLY A 82 6.81 3.24 1.23
CA GLY A 82 6.20 2.09 0.58
C GLY A 82 4.74 2.32 0.25
N ALA A 83 3.99 2.94 1.18
CA ALA A 83 2.61 3.29 0.94
C ALA A 83 2.48 4.38 -0.12
N LEU A 84 3.36 5.36 -0.11
CA LEU A 84 3.37 6.41 -1.14
C LEU A 84 3.63 5.82 -2.52
N SER A 85 4.62 4.94 -2.65
CA SER A 85 4.88 4.24 -3.91
C SER A 85 3.69 3.43 -4.36
N GLY A 86 3.08 2.71 -3.43
CA GLY A 86 1.89 1.90 -3.73
C GLY A 86 0.74 2.77 -4.21
N LEU A 87 0.51 3.91 -3.56
CA LEU A 87 -0.53 4.85 -3.98
C LEU A 87 -0.27 5.37 -5.40
N ALA A 88 0.97 5.72 -5.70
CA ALA A 88 1.33 6.19 -7.03
C ALA A 88 1.05 5.12 -8.09
N MET A 89 1.41 3.87 -7.83
CA MET A 89 1.14 2.77 -8.74
C MET A 89 -0.37 2.57 -8.96
N ILE A 90 -1.14 2.63 -7.90
CA ILE A 90 -2.59 2.49 -7.98
C ILE A 90 -3.19 3.63 -8.82
N LEU A 91 -2.71 4.84 -8.63
CA LEU A 91 -3.18 6.00 -9.38
C LEU A 91 -2.84 5.87 -10.86
N GLU A 92 -1.66 5.36 -11.21
CA GLU A 92 -1.33 5.08 -12.60
C GLU A 92 -2.29 4.06 -13.23
N GLU A 93 -2.47 2.94 -12.53
CA GLU A 93 -3.32 1.85 -13.05
C GLU A 93 -4.78 2.28 -13.17
N SER A 94 -5.22 3.20 -12.34
CA SER A 94 -6.59 3.70 -12.37
C SER A 94 -6.79 4.89 -13.31
N GLY A 95 -5.77 5.23 -14.10
CA GLY A 95 -5.88 6.27 -15.12
C GLY A 95 -5.74 7.69 -14.60
N LYS A 96 -4.97 7.89 -13.53
CA LYS A 96 -4.72 9.20 -12.93
C LYS A 96 -3.23 9.51 -12.89
N PRO A 97 -2.58 9.63 -14.07
CA PRO A 97 -1.13 9.77 -14.12
C PRO A 97 -0.59 11.07 -13.52
N GLU A 98 -1.35 12.15 -13.59
CA GLU A 98 -0.91 13.42 -13.01
C GLU A 98 -0.79 13.35 -11.50
N ARG A 99 -1.79 12.74 -10.85
CA ARG A 99 -1.75 12.52 -9.40
C ARG A 99 -0.67 11.52 -9.02
N ALA A 100 -0.48 10.49 -9.84
CA ALA A 100 0.59 9.51 -9.62
C ALA A 100 1.95 10.19 -9.62
N LEU A 101 2.18 11.09 -10.57
CA LEU A 101 3.42 11.85 -10.67
C LEU A 101 3.69 12.64 -9.38
N GLU A 102 2.69 13.34 -8.88
CA GLU A 102 2.83 14.11 -7.64
C GLU A 102 3.20 13.20 -6.46
N VAL A 103 2.59 12.04 -6.39
CA VAL A 103 2.85 11.09 -5.28
C VAL A 103 4.24 10.48 -5.39
N TYR A 104 4.69 10.14 -6.60
CA TYR A 104 6.06 9.66 -6.79
C TYR A 104 7.08 10.70 -6.37
N LYS A 105 6.84 11.97 -6.70
CA LYS A 105 7.73 13.06 -6.29
C LYS A 105 7.77 13.19 -4.77
N ALA A 106 6.61 13.05 -4.11
CA ALA A 106 6.56 13.09 -2.65
C ALA A 106 7.35 11.94 -2.03
N ALA A 107 7.24 10.74 -2.61
CA ALA A 107 7.99 9.58 -2.15
C ALA A 107 9.50 9.79 -2.30
N LEU A 108 9.93 10.36 -3.41
CA LEU A 108 11.35 10.66 -3.64
C LEU A 108 11.88 11.73 -2.68
N ALA A 109 11.04 12.66 -2.24
CA ALA A 109 11.44 13.66 -1.26
C ALA A 109 11.79 13.01 0.08
N ILE A 110 11.13 11.90 0.42
CA ILE A 110 11.39 11.17 1.66
C ILE A 110 12.54 10.18 1.49
N HIS A 111 12.57 9.51 0.32
CA HIS A 111 13.55 8.46 0.05
C HIS A 111 14.12 8.68 -1.37
N PRO A 112 15.18 9.50 -1.50
CA PRO A 112 15.69 9.91 -2.84
C PRO A 112 16.16 8.79 -3.74
N HIS A 113 16.50 7.65 -3.18
CA HIS A 113 16.99 6.51 -3.95
C HIS A 113 15.95 5.40 -4.09
N LEU A 114 14.68 5.73 -3.92
CA LEU A 114 13.61 4.74 -4.05
C LEU A 114 13.62 4.16 -5.45
N GLN A 115 13.82 2.83 -5.52
CA GLN A 115 13.96 2.13 -6.78
C GLN A 115 12.68 2.25 -7.62
N GLY A 116 12.87 2.57 -8.89
CA GLY A 116 11.79 2.69 -9.84
C GLY A 116 11.05 4.02 -9.82
N ALA A 117 11.16 4.80 -8.74
CA ALA A 117 10.42 6.05 -8.65
C ALA A 117 10.97 7.14 -9.59
N THR A 118 12.30 7.22 -9.71
CA THR A 118 12.92 8.19 -10.61
C THR A 118 12.52 7.93 -12.06
N GLU A 119 12.58 6.68 -12.48
CA GLU A 119 12.18 6.28 -13.84
C GLU A 119 10.70 6.54 -14.07
N ALA A 120 9.86 6.30 -13.06
CA ALA A 120 8.44 6.58 -13.17
C ALA A 120 8.16 8.06 -13.35
N VAL A 121 8.87 8.92 -12.61
CA VAL A 121 8.73 10.38 -12.75
C VAL A 121 9.14 10.81 -14.16
N GLU A 122 10.28 10.34 -14.64
CA GLU A 122 10.75 10.69 -15.98
C GLU A 122 9.75 10.27 -17.06
N ARG A 123 9.25 9.05 -16.96
CA ARG A 123 8.27 8.53 -17.92
C ARG A 123 6.96 9.34 -17.88
N LEU A 124 6.45 9.61 -16.70
CA LEU A 124 5.20 10.35 -16.56
C LEU A 124 5.33 11.80 -17.02
N GLU A 125 6.47 12.42 -16.80
CA GLU A 125 6.72 13.78 -17.27
C GLU A 125 6.78 13.83 -18.81
N LEU A 126 7.39 12.85 -19.43
CA LEU A 126 7.41 12.75 -20.89
C LEU A 126 6.02 12.53 -21.47
N GLU A 127 5.21 11.69 -20.83
CA GLU A 127 3.84 11.46 -21.25
C GLU A 127 2.99 12.75 -21.17
N ALA A 128 3.19 13.53 -20.10
CA ALA A 128 2.49 14.78 -19.93
C ALA A 128 2.87 15.78 -21.02
N GLU A 129 4.15 15.87 -21.35
CA GLU A 129 4.64 16.76 -22.43
C GLU A 129 4.06 16.33 -23.78
N GLY A 130 4.01 15.03 -24.04
CA GLY A 130 3.43 14.50 -25.27
C GLY A 130 1.97 14.84 -25.43
N GLN A 131 1.23 14.85 -24.33
CA GLN A 131 -0.19 15.19 -24.35
C GLN A 131 -0.45 16.67 -24.65
N GLU A 132 0.49 17.53 -24.28
CA GLU A 132 0.35 18.97 -24.55
C GLU A 132 0.60 19.33 -26.01
N LEU A 133 1.30 18.48 -26.73
CA LEU A 133 1.59 18.69 -28.14
C LEU A 133 0.41 18.28 -29.02
#